data_36ad6fa955e369574e8f60e88b65d325
#
_entry.id   36ad6fa955e369574e8f60e88b65d325
#
_cell.length_a   1.000
_cell.length_b   1.000
_cell.length_c   1.000
_cell.angle_alpha   90.00
_cell.angle_beta   90.00
_cell.angle_gamma   90.00
#
_symmetry.space_group_name_H-M   'P 1'
#
loop_
_entity.id
_entity.type
_entity.pdbx_description
1 polymer ?
#
loop_
_entity_poly.entity_id
_entity_poly.type
_entity_poly.pdbx_seq_one_letter_code
_entity_poly.pdbx_strand_id
1 'polypeptide(L)'
;MALQKAGVDLANEICKNDPVRPNLPLGWRVAPCWKEVFYLPFTYFSVSEDRYHESIDAVLCVAHLNEIPISEDELLSFGHGNISVFYSVWSNRKGQGRQIIFDTMDLLKGQHSNNRYVTMSPKTEMAMKFHLSNGAVLLRENEETNNFEYK
;
A
#
# COMPACT_ATOMS: atom_id res chain seq x y z
N MET A 1 14.10 1.35 -12.65
CA MET A 1 13.20 1.46 -11.53
C MET A 1 12.19 0.32 -11.49
N ALA A 2 12.06 -0.31 -10.34
CA ALA A 2 11.25 -1.53 -10.24
C ALA A 2 9.76 -1.29 -9.99
N LEU A 3 9.37 -0.13 -9.44
CA LEU A 3 7.98 0.11 -9.05
C LEU A 3 7.02 0.03 -10.23
N GLN A 4 5.98 -0.77 -10.07
CA GLN A 4 4.95 -0.99 -11.09
C GLN A 4 3.57 -0.73 -10.52
N LYS A 5 2.65 -0.27 -11.36
CA LYS A 5 1.24 -0.15 -11.02
C LYS A 5 0.48 -1.30 -11.64
N ALA A 6 -0.31 -2.02 -10.83
CA ALA A 6 -1.08 -3.17 -11.31
C ALA A 6 -2.37 -2.71 -12.00
N GLY A 7 -2.68 -3.31 -13.15
CA GLY A 7 -4.01 -3.20 -13.75
C GLY A 7 -5.03 -4.05 -12.98
N VAL A 8 -6.28 -4.03 -13.43
CA VAL A 8 -7.40 -4.67 -12.69
C VAL A 8 -7.16 -6.14 -12.40
N ASP A 9 -6.80 -6.93 -13.42
CA ASP A 9 -6.65 -8.37 -13.26
C ASP A 9 -5.49 -8.73 -12.34
N LEU A 10 -4.34 -8.08 -12.52
CA LEU A 10 -3.17 -8.33 -11.69
C LEU A 10 -3.41 -7.85 -10.25
N ALA A 11 -4.06 -6.71 -10.08
CA ALA A 11 -4.38 -6.21 -8.74
C ALA A 11 -5.29 -7.18 -7.99
N ASN A 12 -6.31 -7.74 -8.66
CA ASN A 12 -7.18 -8.72 -8.05
C ASN A 12 -6.43 -9.99 -7.68
N GLU A 13 -5.52 -10.44 -8.54
CA GLU A 13 -4.71 -11.64 -8.27
C GLU A 13 -3.77 -11.42 -7.08
N ILE A 14 -3.09 -10.28 -7.04
CA ILE A 14 -2.17 -9.93 -5.94
C ILE A 14 -2.94 -9.81 -4.62
N CYS A 15 -4.06 -9.10 -4.63
CA CYS A 15 -4.78 -8.76 -3.40
C CYS A 15 -5.65 -9.87 -2.85
N LYS A 16 -5.83 -10.97 -3.56
CA LYS A 16 -6.42 -12.19 -3.01
C LYS A 16 -5.72 -12.64 -1.72
N ASN A 17 -4.42 -12.39 -1.64
CA ASN A 17 -3.57 -12.86 -0.55
C ASN A 17 -3.14 -11.72 0.38
N ASP A 18 -3.85 -10.59 0.37
CA ASP A 18 -3.55 -9.46 1.26
C ASP A 18 -3.64 -9.89 2.72
N PRO A 19 -2.50 -9.91 3.45
CA PRO A 19 -2.51 -10.34 4.85
C PRO A 19 -2.99 -9.25 5.81
N VAL A 20 -3.09 -8.00 5.34
CA VAL A 20 -3.43 -6.84 6.17
C VAL A 20 -4.92 -6.56 6.13
N ARG A 21 -5.51 -6.58 4.92
CA ARG A 21 -6.93 -6.28 4.70
C ARG A 21 -7.57 -7.37 3.83
N PRO A 22 -7.66 -8.61 4.33
CA PRO A 22 -8.11 -9.74 3.50
C PRO A 22 -9.58 -9.67 3.10
N ASN A 23 -10.39 -8.90 3.80
CA ASN A 23 -11.84 -8.87 3.61
C ASN A 23 -12.34 -7.71 2.73
N LEU A 24 -11.44 -6.89 2.21
CA LEU A 24 -11.85 -5.80 1.32
C LEU A 24 -12.30 -6.37 -0.04
N PRO A 25 -13.35 -5.79 -0.66
CA PRO A 25 -13.78 -6.22 -1.98
C PRO A 25 -12.66 -6.03 -3.02
N LEU A 26 -12.34 -7.07 -3.80
CA LEU A 26 -11.22 -7.02 -4.73
C LEU A 26 -11.37 -5.93 -5.78
N GLY A 27 -12.53 -5.87 -6.43
CA GLY A 27 -12.78 -4.88 -7.48
C GLY A 27 -12.73 -3.43 -7.00
N TRP A 28 -12.93 -3.20 -5.71
CA TRP A 28 -12.87 -1.86 -5.12
C TRP A 28 -11.47 -1.26 -5.19
N ARG A 29 -10.42 -2.07 -5.16
CA ARG A 29 -9.04 -1.60 -5.01
C ARG A 29 -8.48 -0.82 -6.20
N VAL A 30 -9.10 -0.93 -7.35
CA VAL A 30 -8.65 -0.27 -8.60
C VAL A 30 -9.75 0.47 -9.32
N ALA A 31 -10.95 0.47 -8.79
CA ALA A 31 -12.09 1.14 -9.41
C ALA A 31 -12.87 1.91 -8.35
N PRO A 32 -13.09 3.22 -8.52
CA PRO A 32 -12.64 4.07 -9.62
C PRO A 32 -11.13 4.42 -9.56
N CYS A 33 -10.67 5.20 -10.53
CA CYS A 33 -9.24 5.42 -10.81
C CYS A 33 -8.42 6.10 -9.70
N TRP A 34 -9.03 6.60 -8.65
CA TRP A 34 -8.28 7.17 -7.51
C TRP A 34 -7.82 6.10 -6.51
N LYS A 35 -7.96 4.84 -6.85
CA LYS A 35 -7.46 3.72 -6.07
C LYS A 35 -6.43 2.97 -6.91
N GLU A 36 -5.29 2.68 -6.31
CA GLU A 36 -4.14 2.13 -7.03
C GLU A 36 -3.48 1.03 -6.22
N VAL A 37 -2.99 0.02 -6.91
CA VAL A 37 -2.19 -1.04 -6.32
C VAL A 37 -0.82 -1.00 -6.96
N PHE A 38 0.21 -0.78 -6.14
CA PHE A 38 1.60 -0.77 -6.58
C PHE A 38 2.32 -2.03 -6.11
N TYR A 39 3.32 -2.46 -6.86
CA TYR A 39 4.12 -3.61 -6.45
C TYR A 39 5.56 -3.47 -6.93
N LEU A 40 6.46 -4.18 -6.25
CA LEU A 40 7.85 -4.32 -6.66
C LEU A 40 8.04 -5.74 -7.18
N PRO A 41 8.30 -5.91 -8.49
CA PRO A 41 8.58 -7.24 -9.03
C PRO A 41 9.99 -7.70 -8.67
N PHE A 42 10.18 -8.99 -8.61
CA PHE A 42 11.48 -9.64 -8.42
C PHE A 42 11.60 -10.79 -9.38
N THR A 43 12.69 -10.79 -10.17
CA THR A 43 12.97 -11.86 -11.13
C THR A 43 14.18 -12.66 -10.64
N TYR A 44 14.07 -13.96 -10.62
CA TYR A 44 15.18 -14.85 -10.25
C TYR A 44 15.26 -16.01 -11.23
N PHE A 45 16.48 -16.54 -11.35
CA PHE A 45 16.73 -17.70 -12.21
C PHE A 45 16.68 -18.99 -11.39
N SER A 46 15.87 -19.94 -11.83
CA SER A 46 15.81 -21.27 -11.22
C SER A 46 16.73 -22.23 -11.98
N VAL A 47 17.79 -22.68 -11.31
CA VAL A 47 18.75 -23.64 -11.91
C VAL A 47 18.06 -24.96 -12.21
N SER A 48 17.19 -25.44 -11.31
CA SER A 48 16.50 -26.71 -11.47
C SER A 48 15.52 -26.73 -12.64
N GLU A 49 14.91 -25.59 -12.94
CA GLU A 49 13.93 -25.45 -14.02
C GLU A 49 14.52 -24.82 -15.28
N ASP A 50 15.76 -24.35 -15.19
CA ASP A 50 16.49 -23.71 -16.29
C ASP A 50 15.70 -22.55 -16.91
N ARG A 51 15.11 -21.71 -16.08
CA ARG A 51 14.36 -20.55 -16.53
C ARG A 51 14.24 -19.47 -15.46
N TYR A 52 13.89 -18.25 -15.88
CA TYR A 52 13.59 -17.16 -14.99
C TYR A 52 12.16 -17.26 -14.47
N HIS A 53 11.99 -16.89 -13.22
CA HIS A 53 10.69 -16.78 -12.56
C HIS A 53 10.47 -15.35 -12.10
N GLU A 54 9.24 -14.92 -12.13
CA GLU A 54 8.84 -13.64 -11.54
C GLU A 54 8.14 -13.87 -10.22
N SER A 55 8.41 -12.99 -9.26
CA SER A 55 7.80 -12.97 -7.95
C SER A 55 7.54 -11.52 -7.57
N ILE A 56 6.87 -11.31 -6.43
CA ILE A 56 6.57 -9.97 -5.93
C ILE A 56 7.26 -9.79 -4.59
N ASP A 57 8.08 -8.73 -4.48
CA ASP A 57 8.79 -8.40 -3.26
C ASP A 57 7.93 -7.65 -2.26
N ALA A 58 7.09 -6.74 -2.73
CA ALA A 58 6.25 -5.93 -1.87
C ALA A 58 5.03 -5.42 -2.62
N VAL A 59 3.97 -5.11 -1.87
CA VAL A 59 2.73 -4.55 -2.39
C VAL A 59 2.32 -3.37 -1.51
N LEU A 60 1.83 -2.31 -2.14
CA LEU A 60 1.24 -1.16 -1.45
C LEU A 60 -0.07 -0.80 -2.12
N CYS A 61 -1.15 -0.78 -1.35
CA CYS A 61 -2.47 -0.36 -1.82
C CYS A 61 -2.75 1.06 -1.35
N VAL A 62 -3.17 1.91 -2.27
CA VAL A 62 -3.38 3.34 -2.05
C VAL A 62 -4.79 3.75 -2.49
N ALA A 63 -5.44 4.57 -1.68
CA ALA A 63 -6.67 5.26 -2.07
C ALA A 63 -6.48 6.76 -1.84
N HIS A 64 -6.78 7.57 -2.87
CA HIS A 64 -6.69 9.02 -2.78
C HIS A 64 -8.04 9.57 -2.34
N LEU A 65 -8.15 9.93 -1.06
CA LEU A 65 -9.41 10.27 -0.41
C LEU A 65 -9.47 11.73 0.02
N ASN A 66 -10.69 12.22 0.29
CA ASN A 66 -10.92 13.58 0.76
C ASN A 66 -10.83 13.72 2.28
N GLU A 67 -10.80 12.60 3.01
CA GLU A 67 -10.68 12.58 4.47
C GLU A 67 -9.83 11.38 4.89
N ILE A 68 -9.32 11.43 6.11
CA ILE A 68 -8.50 10.34 6.67
C ILE A 68 -9.43 9.30 7.31
N PRO A 69 -9.49 8.06 6.78
CA PRO A 69 -10.37 7.03 7.32
C PRO A 69 -9.80 6.44 8.61
N ILE A 70 -10.69 6.11 9.54
CA ILE A 70 -10.32 5.44 10.79
C ILE A 70 -10.79 3.98 10.83
N SER A 71 -11.55 3.56 9.82
CA SER A 71 -12.11 2.21 9.73
C SER A 71 -12.21 1.77 8.27
N GLU A 72 -12.44 0.47 8.06
CA GLU A 72 -12.66 -0.03 6.70
C GLU A 72 -13.96 0.52 6.10
N ASP A 73 -14.99 0.73 6.91
CA ASP A 73 -16.23 1.34 6.43
C ASP A 73 -15.99 2.75 5.88
N GLU A 74 -15.22 3.56 6.58
CA GLU A 74 -14.85 4.89 6.10
C GLU A 74 -13.95 4.82 4.86
N LEU A 75 -12.99 3.89 4.86
CA LEU A 75 -12.12 3.67 3.71
C LEU A 75 -12.93 3.39 2.44
N LEU A 76 -13.97 2.56 2.56
CA LEU A 76 -14.83 2.19 1.44
C LEU A 76 -15.78 3.31 1.01
N SER A 77 -16.16 4.21 1.91
CA SER A 77 -17.21 5.20 1.65
C SER A 77 -16.71 6.60 1.31
N PHE A 78 -15.49 6.96 1.72
CA PHE A 78 -14.97 8.30 1.46
C PHE A 78 -14.70 8.52 -0.03
N GLY A 79 -14.89 9.77 -0.46
CA GLY A 79 -14.72 10.14 -1.87
C GLY A 79 -13.31 10.57 -2.21
N HIS A 80 -13.10 10.86 -3.48
CA HIS A 80 -11.82 11.28 -4.03
C HIS A 80 -11.35 12.61 -3.44
N GLY A 81 -10.05 12.68 -3.16
CA GLY A 81 -9.41 13.89 -2.66
C GLY A 81 -7.90 13.79 -2.78
N ASN A 82 -7.20 14.64 -2.04
CA ASN A 82 -5.75 14.79 -2.13
C ASN A 82 -4.99 14.19 -0.94
N ILE A 83 -5.62 13.29 -0.20
CA ILE A 83 -4.97 12.52 0.87
C ILE A 83 -4.70 11.13 0.33
N SER A 84 -3.43 10.77 0.17
CA SER A 84 -3.04 9.43 -0.28
C SER A 84 -3.00 8.51 0.93
N VAL A 85 -3.97 7.60 1.01
CA VAL A 85 -4.11 6.70 2.15
C VAL A 85 -3.48 5.35 1.80
N PHE A 86 -2.43 4.99 2.52
CA PHE A 86 -1.76 3.70 2.41
C PHE A 86 -2.47 2.74 3.37
N TYR A 87 -3.39 1.92 2.84
CA TYR A 87 -4.24 1.08 3.69
C TYR A 87 -3.79 -0.37 3.80
N SER A 88 -2.94 -0.82 2.90
CA SER A 88 -2.32 -2.16 2.97
C SER A 88 -0.91 -2.08 2.43
N VAL A 89 0.04 -2.57 3.21
CA VAL A 89 1.43 -2.75 2.77
C VAL A 89 1.94 -4.06 3.33
N TRP A 90 2.55 -4.87 2.47
CA TRP A 90 3.23 -6.09 2.91
C TRP A 90 4.40 -6.38 2.01
N SER A 91 5.33 -7.20 2.51
CA SER A 91 6.50 -7.57 1.73
C SER A 91 6.81 -9.05 1.93
N ASN A 92 7.39 -9.65 0.89
CA ASN A 92 7.86 -11.02 0.89
C ASN A 92 9.37 -11.10 1.07
N ARG A 93 10.05 -9.95 1.17
CA ARG A 93 11.50 -9.86 1.35
C ARG A 93 11.82 -8.66 2.24
N LYS A 94 12.78 -8.86 3.15
CA LYS A 94 13.18 -7.85 4.15
C LYS A 94 13.57 -6.53 3.48
N GLY A 95 13.07 -5.43 4.04
CA GLY A 95 13.37 -4.07 3.57
C GLY A 95 12.51 -3.59 2.41
N GLN A 96 11.76 -4.48 1.76
CA GLN A 96 11.00 -4.11 0.57
C GLN A 96 9.69 -3.38 0.88
N GLY A 97 9.13 -3.58 2.08
CA GLY A 97 7.99 -2.77 2.54
C GLY A 97 8.36 -1.29 2.67
N ARG A 98 9.51 -1.00 3.26
CA ARG A 98 10.05 0.36 3.32
C ARG A 98 10.31 0.91 1.92
N GLN A 99 10.93 0.12 1.06
CA GLN A 99 11.29 0.53 -0.29
C GLN A 99 10.06 0.94 -1.09
N ILE A 100 9.00 0.12 -1.05
CA ILE A 100 7.80 0.43 -1.84
C ILE A 100 7.09 1.69 -1.34
N ILE A 101 7.10 1.94 -0.04
CA ILE A 101 6.50 3.18 0.49
C ILE A 101 7.22 4.40 -0.07
N PHE A 102 8.55 4.42 0.00
CA PHE A 102 9.31 5.58 -0.46
C PHE A 102 9.29 5.74 -1.98
N ASP A 103 9.39 4.64 -2.72
CA ASP A 103 9.29 4.69 -4.19
C ASP A 103 7.91 5.21 -4.63
N THR A 104 6.85 4.76 -3.98
CA THR A 104 5.50 5.21 -4.29
C THR A 104 5.31 6.68 -3.94
N MET A 105 5.81 7.12 -2.78
CA MET A 105 5.75 8.53 -2.40
C MET A 105 6.48 9.41 -3.43
N ASP A 106 7.65 9.01 -3.88
CA ASP A 106 8.40 9.76 -4.88
C ASP A 106 7.62 9.86 -6.19
N LEU A 107 7.01 8.78 -6.63
CA LEU A 107 6.17 8.79 -7.82
C LEU A 107 4.97 9.73 -7.65
N LEU A 108 4.27 9.62 -6.54
CA LEU A 108 3.07 10.43 -6.28
C LEU A 108 3.40 11.92 -6.10
N LYS A 109 4.54 12.24 -5.50
CA LYS A 109 4.99 13.63 -5.37
C LYS A 109 5.25 14.27 -6.73
N GLY A 110 5.71 13.49 -7.70
CA GLY A 110 5.88 13.95 -9.07
C GLY A 110 4.57 14.20 -9.81
N GLN A 111 3.50 13.54 -9.39
CA GLN A 111 2.17 13.67 -10.02
C GLN A 111 1.28 14.69 -9.30
N HIS A 112 1.38 14.77 -7.96
CA HIS A 112 0.48 15.53 -7.09
C HIS A 112 1.27 16.18 -5.95
N SER A 113 1.77 17.39 -6.16
CA SER A 113 2.71 18.06 -5.25
C SER A 113 2.15 18.36 -3.84
N ASN A 114 0.83 18.41 -3.67
CA ASN A 114 0.20 18.84 -2.42
C ASN A 114 -0.49 17.71 -1.64
N ASN A 115 -0.24 16.45 -2.03
CA ASN A 115 -0.87 15.34 -1.33
C ASN A 115 -0.24 15.09 0.05
N ARG A 116 -1.07 14.67 0.97
CA ARG A 116 -0.62 14.10 2.24
C ARG A 116 -0.51 12.58 2.09
N TYR A 117 0.39 11.97 2.85
CA TYR A 117 0.63 10.52 2.80
C TYR A 117 0.35 9.95 4.20
N VAL A 118 -0.81 9.32 4.34
CA VAL A 118 -1.33 8.88 5.63
C VAL A 118 -1.62 7.38 5.55
N THR A 119 -1.39 6.65 6.63
CA THR A 119 -1.74 5.22 6.67
C THR A 119 -3.09 5.01 7.35
N MET A 120 -3.71 3.87 7.07
CA MET A 120 -4.74 3.29 7.93
C MET A 120 -4.25 1.91 8.34
N SER A 121 -3.54 1.85 9.45
CA SER A 121 -2.76 0.67 9.85
C SER A 121 -3.50 -0.14 10.91
N PRO A 122 -3.33 -1.48 10.93
CA PRO A 122 -3.84 -2.28 12.04
C PRO A 122 -3.15 -1.90 13.35
N LYS A 123 -3.84 -2.06 14.47
CA LYS A 123 -3.29 -1.74 15.80
C LYS A 123 -2.43 -2.89 16.31
N THR A 124 -1.34 -3.16 15.62
CA THR A 124 -0.37 -4.17 16.02
C THR A 124 0.97 -3.50 16.35
N GLU A 125 1.72 -4.13 17.25
CA GLU A 125 3.06 -3.65 17.57
C GLU A 125 3.98 -3.67 16.35
N MET A 126 3.85 -4.69 15.51
CA MET A 126 4.65 -4.82 14.28
C MET A 126 4.40 -3.64 13.33
N ALA A 127 3.13 -3.30 13.08
CA ALA A 127 2.80 -2.18 12.20
C ALA A 127 3.29 -0.85 12.77
N MET A 128 3.14 -0.64 14.08
CA MET A 128 3.62 0.58 14.74
C MET A 128 5.13 0.72 14.61
N LYS A 129 5.87 -0.33 14.93
CA LYS A 129 7.34 -0.32 14.79
C LYS A 129 7.77 -0.06 13.35
N PHE A 130 7.10 -0.67 12.40
CA PHE A 130 7.41 -0.51 10.99
C PHE A 130 7.27 0.95 10.55
N HIS A 131 6.13 1.56 10.80
CA HIS A 131 5.90 2.94 10.36
C HIS A 131 6.77 3.94 11.10
N LEU A 132 6.92 3.81 12.42
CA LEU A 132 7.77 4.71 13.20
C LEU A 132 9.24 4.59 12.79
N SER A 133 9.74 3.37 12.56
CA SER A 133 11.12 3.18 12.14
C SER A 133 11.40 3.71 10.75
N ASN A 134 10.37 3.85 9.92
CA ASN A 134 10.48 4.44 8.58
C ASN A 134 10.38 5.97 8.60
N GLY A 135 10.22 6.58 9.76
CA GLY A 135 10.18 8.03 9.90
C GLY A 135 8.79 8.64 9.89
N ALA A 136 7.73 7.83 9.85
CA ALA A 136 6.36 8.33 9.97
C ALA A 136 6.09 8.77 11.42
N VAL A 137 5.17 9.69 11.60
CA VAL A 137 4.71 10.12 12.92
C VAL A 137 3.30 9.62 13.16
N LEU A 138 3.01 9.27 14.41
CA LEU A 138 1.65 8.87 14.80
C LEU A 138 0.75 10.11 14.75
N LEU A 139 -0.24 10.06 13.86
CA LEU A 139 -1.18 11.15 13.67
C LEU A 139 -2.39 11.00 14.57
N ARG A 140 -2.92 9.79 14.69
CA ARG A 140 -4.14 9.53 15.45
C ARG A 140 -4.24 8.06 15.82
N GLU A 141 -4.60 7.78 17.07
CA GLU A 141 -5.00 6.44 17.50
C GLU A 141 -6.52 6.34 17.44
N ASN A 142 -7.01 5.28 16.80
CA ASN A 142 -8.45 5.02 16.68
C ASN A 142 -8.79 3.74 17.44
N GLU A 143 -10.06 3.36 17.47
CA GLU A 143 -10.48 2.17 18.18
C GLU A 143 -9.86 0.90 17.59
N GLU A 144 -9.86 0.77 16.27
CA GLU A 144 -9.39 -0.44 15.59
C GLU A 144 -8.16 -0.22 14.70
N THR A 145 -7.78 1.02 14.46
CA THR A 145 -6.66 1.37 13.56
C THR A 145 -5.81 2.47 14.14
N ASN A 146 -4.62 2.66 13.55
CA ASN A 146 -3.79 3.84 13.78
C ASN A 146 -3.55 4.53 12.44
N ASN A 147 -3.54 5.86 12.46
CA ASN A 147 -3.11 6.65 11.31
C ASN A 147 -1.72 7.20 11.59
N PHE A 148 -0.77 6.89 10.70
CA PHE A 148 0.58 7.48 10.68
C PHE A 148 0.70 8.39 9.48
N GLU A 149 1.54 9.41 9.59
CA GLU A 149 1.77 10.31 8.46
C GLU A 149 3.25 10.32 8.08
N TYR A 150 3.52 10.13 6.79
CA TYR A 150 4.83 10.28 6.17
C TYR A 150 4.97 11.68 5.60
N LYS A 151 6.19 12.19 5.57
CA LYS A 151 6.48 13.54 5.04
C LYS A 151 7.40 13.53 3.83
#